data_df78b4f24aef64a596d53cd99e9626b9
#
_entry.id   df78b4f24aef64a596d53cd99e9626b9
#
_cell.length_a   1.000
_cell.length_b   1.000
_cell.length_c   1.000
_cell.angle_alpha   90.00
_cell.angle_beta   90.00
_cell.angle_gamma   90.00
#
_symmetry.space_group_name_H-M   'P 1'
#
loop_
_entity.id
_entity.type
_entity.pdbx_description
1 polymer ?
#
loop_
_entity_poly.entity_id
_entity_poly.type
_entity_poly.pdbx_seq_one_letter_code
_entity_poly.pdbx_strand_id
1 'polypeptide(L)'
;SDIETASLFIFLNRTCFNGLYRVNSKGEFNVPHGKYVNPRICDKDNLLAVSELLQRVEIMCGDFAETEKFASVNSIYYLDPLYKPLSETSSFTSYSKDGFDDSEQVRLRDFCSRIAQNNATFIASNSDPVGDRTGESFFEQIYYQFKIKRVYATRLINANPNNRGLVSEIMISNVGNL
;
A
#
# COMPACT_ATOMS: atom_id res chain seq x y z
N SER A 1 -22.98 15.62 -3.23
CA SER A 1 -23.04 14.96 -1.91
C SER A 1 -21.98 13.87 -1.82
N ASP A 2 -21.60 13.45 -0.63
CA ASP A 2 -20.62 12.38 -0.42
C ASP A 2 -21.05 11.06 -1.07
N ILE A 3 -22.36 10.79 -1.04
CA ILE A 3 -22.94 9.60 -1.69
C ILE A 3 -22.73 9.65 -3.21
N GLU A 4 -22.93 10.80 -3.82
CA GLU A 4 -22.73 10.99 -5.26
C GLU A 4 -21.24 10.82 -5.62
N THR A 5 -20.36 11.44 -4.86
CA THR A 5 -18.91 11.31 -5.03
C THR A 5 -18.46 9.85 -4.90
N ALA A 6 -18.93 9.14 -3.87
CA ALA A 6 -18.63 7.72 -3.68
C ALA A 6 -19.16 6.85 -4.83
N SER A 7 -20.37 7.13 -5.31
CA SER A 7 -20.98 6.42 -6.45
C SER A 7 -20.19 6.62 -7.73
N LEU A 8 -19.76 7.85 -8.01
CA LEU A 8 -18.90 8.17 -9.15
C LEU A 8 -17.51 7.51 -9.04
N PHE A 9 -16.94 7.48 -7.84
CA PHE A 9 -15.67 6.81 -7.60
C PHE A 9 -15.74 5.32 -7.89
N ILE A 10 -16.78 4.63 -7.40
CA ILE A 10 -17.03 3.21 -7.68
C ILE A 10 -17.23 2.98 -9.17
N PHE A 11 -18.04 3.83 -9.83
CA PHE A 11 -18.26 3.76 -11.28
C PHE A 11 -16.96 3.88 -12.06
N LEU A 12 -16.14 4.89 -11.77
CA LEU A 12 -14.86 5.10 -12.44
C LEU A 12 -13.91 3.92 -12.21
N ASN A 13 -13.79 3.45 -10.97
CA ASN A 13 -12.95 2.29 -10.65
C ASN A 13 -13.36 1.03 -11.43
N ARG A 14 -14.66 0.81 -11.63
CA ARG A 14 -15.18 -0.36 -12.34
C ARG A 14 -15.13 -0.25 -13.86
N THR A 15 -15.00 0.95 -14.41
CA THR A 15 -15.06 1.19 -15.85
C THR A 15 -13.77 1.70 -16.47
N CYS A 16 -12.83 2.22 -15.67
CA CYS A 16 -11.53 2.68 -16.14
C CYS A 16 -10.53 1.52 -16.35
N PHE A 17 -9.44 1.80 -17.03
CA PHE A 17 -8.38 0.84 -17.30
C PHE A 17 -7.78 0.28 -16.00
N ASN A 18 -7.90 -1.03 -15.79
CA ASN A 18 -7.40 -1.80 -14.64
C ASN A 18 -7.84 -1.28 -13.26
N GLY A 19 -8.95 -0.55 -13.16
CA GLY A 19 -9.42 0.00 -11.88
C GLY A 19 -8.44 1.01 -11.25
N LEU A 20 -7.57 1.62 -12.03
CA LEU A 20 -6.58 2.56 -11.54
C LEU A 20 -7.22 3.88 -11.10
N TYR A 21 -6.67 4.49 -10.06
CA TYR A 21 -6.96 5.88 -9.72
C TYR A 21 -5.75 6.74 -10.08
N ARG A 22 -5.95 7.77 -10.87
CA ARG A 22 -4.90 8.73 -11.24
C ARG A 22 -5.54 10.07 -11.58
N VAL A 23 -4.89 11.14 -11.14
CA VAL A 23 -5.28 12.51 -11.47
C VAL A 23 -4.13 13.24 -12.19
N ASN A 24 -4.47 14.23 -12.98
CA ASN A 24 -3.52 15.14 -13.60
C ASN A 24 -3.05 16.22 -12.61
N SER A 25 -2.19 17.14 -13.06
CA SER A 25 -1.68 18.24 -12.23
C SER A 25 -2.75 19.23 -11.74
N LYS A 26 -3.97 19.16 -12.29
CA LYS A 26 -5.13 19.95 -11.88
C LYS A 26 -6.05 19.22 -10.91
N GLY A 27 -5.71 17.97 -10.53
CA GLY A 27 -6.56 17.13 -9.68
C GLY A 27 -7.72 16.44 -10.42
N GLU A 28 -7.76 16.47 -11.75
CA GLU A 28 -8.82 15.87 -12.55
C GLU A 28 -8.48 14.40 -12.86
N PHE A 29 -9.46 13.50 -12.68
CA PHE A 29 -9.31 12.07 -13.03
C PHE A 29 -8.96 11.89 -14.51
N ASN A 30 -7.88 11.15 -14.80
CA ASN A 30 -7.35 11.02 -16.16
C ASN A 30 -6.98 9.58 -16.56
N VAL A 31 -7.58 8.58 -15.93
CA VAL A 31 -7.41 7.19 -16.37
C VAL A 31 -8.32 6.91 -17.55
N PRO A 32 -7.81 6.31 -18.65
CA PRO A 32 -8.62 6.00 -19.82
C PRO A 32 -9.68 4.91 -19.51
N HIS A 33 -10.72 4.86 -20.34
CA HIS A 33 -11.76 3.83 -20.25
C HIS A 33 -11.18 2.42 -20.46
N GLY A 34 -11.61 1.46 -19.63
CA GLY A 34 -11.06 0.09 -19.60
C GLY A 34 -11.53 -0.83 -20.73
N LYS A 35 -12.51 -0.40 -21.53
CA LYS A 35 -13.10 -1.18 -22.64
C LYS A 35 -13.65 -2.55 -22.22
N TYR A 36 -14.10 -2.67 -20.99
CA TYR A 36 -14.73 -3.91 -20.49
C TYR A 36 -16.08 -4.13 -21.16
N VAL A 37 -16.36 -5.38 -21.51
CA VAL A 37 -17.68 -5.78 -21.99
C VAL A 37 -18.56 -6.10 -20.80
N ASN A 38 -19.62 -5.32 -20.61
CA ASN A 38 -20.61 -5.50 -19.54
C ASN A 38 -20.03 -5.60 -18.11
N PRO A 39 -19.27 -4.57 -17.65
CA PRO A 39 -18.65 -4.61 -16.32
C PRO A 39 -19.71 -4.62 -15.22
N ARG A 40 -19.50 -5.41 -14.16
CA ARG A 40 -20.32 -5.38 -12.95
C ARG A 40 -20.00 -4.11 -12.16
N ILE A 41 -20.72 -3.02 -12.42
CA ILE A 41 -20.48 -1.72 -11.79
C ILE A 41 -20.93 -1.73 -10.34
N CYS A 42 -22.16 -2.18 -10.09
CA CYS A 42 -22.74 -2.25 -8.75
C CYS A 42 -22.82 -3.70 -8.28
N ASP A 43 -21.98 -4.05 -7.32
CA ASP A 43 -22.05 -5.30 -6.57
C ASP A 43 -22.81 -5.04 -5.27
N LYS A 44 -24.15 -5.00 -5.36
CA LYS A 44 -25.02 -4.60 -4.26
C LYS A 44 -24.78 -5.42 -3.00
N ASP A 45 -24.68 -6.74 -3.13
CA ASP A 45 -24.57 -7.63 -1.98
C ASP A 45 -23.21 -7.44 -1.27
N ASN A 46 -22.13 -7.31 -2.05
CA ASN A 46 -20.82 -7.00 -1.50
C ASN A 46 -20.76 -5.61 -0.86
N LEU A 47 -21.37 -4.60 -1.48
CA LEU A 47 -21.40 -3.24 -0.91
C LEU A 47 -22.17 -3.21 0.42
N LEU A 48 -23.28 -3.93 0.54
CA LEU A 48 -24.04 -4.03 1.79
C LEU A 48 -23.24 -4.77 2.87
N ALA A 49 -22.59 -5.89 2.53
CA ALA A 49 -21.75 -6.64 3.45
C ALA A 49 -20.56 -5.81 3.96
N VAL A 50 -19.88 -5.10 3.06
CA VAL A 50 -18.79 -4.20 3.43
C VAL A 50 -19.28 -3.04 4.30
N SER A 51 -20.43 -2.45 3.95
CA SER A 51 -21.05 -1.39 4.75
C SER A 51 -21.36 -1.85 6.18
N GLU A 52 -21.89 -3.06 6.35
CA GLU A 52 -22.16 -3.65 7.67
C GLU A 52 -20.85 -3.86 8.46
N LEU A 53 -19.81 -4.39 7.80
CA LEU A 53 -18.51 -4.59 8.44
C LEU A 53 -17.89 -3.27 8.89
N LEU A 54 -17.96 -2.23 8.08
CA LEU A 54 -17.40 -0.90 8.36
C LEU A 54 -18.08 -0.19 9.54
N GLN A 55 -19.31 -0.61 9.96
CA GLN A 55 -19.92 -0.09 11.18
C GLN A 55 -19.21 -0.53 12.46
N ARG A 56 -18.33 -1.52 12.38
CA ARG A 56 -17.56 -2.09 13.50
C ARG A 56 -16.12 -1.62 13.57
N VAL A 57 -15.72 -0.72 12.67
CA VAL A 57 -14.36 -0.21 12.58
C VAL A 57 -14.33 1.30 12.71
N GLU A 58 -13.26 1.83 13.25
CA GLU A 58 -12.97 3.26 13.23
C GLU A 58 -12.17 3.60 11.97
N ILE A 59 -12.72 4.46 11.12
CA ILE A 59 -12.04 4.93 9.91
C ILE A 59 -11.39 6.27 10.23
N MET A 60 -10.08 6.33 10.11
CA MET A 60 -9.29 7.54 10.36
C MET A 60 -8.66 8.03 9.05
N CYS A 61 -8.54 9.34 8.92
CA CYS A 61 -7.78 10.00 7.87
C CYS A 61 -6.79 10.97 8.52
N GLY A 62 -5.49 10.70 8.37
CA GLY A 62 -4.45 11.48 9.01
C GLY A 62 -3.07 10.83 8.86
N ASP A 63 -2.12 11.31 9.63
CA ASP A 63 -0.77 10.74 9.67
C ASP A 63 -0.76 9.40 10.42
N PHE A 64 0.01 8.43 9.91
CA PHE A 64 0.11 7.11 10.53
C PHE A 64 0.59 7.15 11.99
N ALA A 65 1.43 8.13 12.34
CA ALA A 65 1.93 8.29 13.71
C ALA A 65 0.82 8.57 14.73
N GLU A 66 -0.33 9.10 14.32
CA GLU A 66 -1.48 9.31 15.20
C GLU A 66 -2.06 8.00 15.75
N THR A 67 -1.78 6.89 15.10
CA THR A 67 -2.23 5.56 15.53
C THR A 67 -1.37 4.97 16.65
N GLU A 68 -0.22 5.58 17.01
CA GLU A 68 0.66 5.12 18.10
C GLU A 68 -0.08 5.01 19.44
N LYS A 69 -1.06 5.87 19.66
CA LYS A 69 -1.92 5.86 20.86
C LYS A 69 -2.67 4.53 21.09
N PHE A 70 -2.81 3.71 20.06
CA PHE A 70 -3.46 2.40 20.14
C PHE A 70 -2.46 1.25 20.38
N ALA A 71 -1.15 1.55 20.44
CA ALA A 71 -0.14 0.52 20.59
C ALA A 71 -0.19 -0.13 21.98
N SER A 72 -0.39 -1.44 21.99
CA SER A 72 -0.46 -2.26 23.20
C SER A 72 -0.11 -3.72 22.86
N VAL A 73 0.04 -4.56 23.86
CA VAL A 73 0.28 -6.00 23.70
C VAL A 73 -0.81 -6.72 22.86
N ASN A 74 -2.01 -6.16 22.79
CA ASN A 74 -3.13 -6.72 22.03
C ASN A 74 -3.28 -6.10 20.63
N SER A 75 -2.39 -5.17 20.24
CA SER A 75 -2.48 -4.47 18.97
C SER A 75 -1.65 -5.15 17.90
N ILE A 76 -2.23 -5.27 16.70
CA ILE A 76 -1.55 -5.71 15.50
C ILE A 76 -1.65 -4.58 14.47
N TYR A 77 -0.49 -4.13 13.96
CA TYR A 77 -0.38 -3.14 12.90
C TYR A 77 -0.02 -3.84 11.59
N TYR A 78 -0.84 -3.64 10.57
CA TYR A 78 -0.47 -3.95 9.19
C TYR A 78 -0.20 -2.64 8.47
N LEU A 79 1.04 -2.45 8.04
CA LEU A 79 1.53 -1.20 7.45
C LEU A 79 1.82 -1.43 5.97
N ASP A 80 1.07 -0.73 5.12
CA ASP A 80 1.19 -0.79 3.66
C ASP A 80 1.50 0.61 3.12
N PRO A 81 2.74 1.09 3.31
CA PRO A 81 3.15 2.42 2.87
C PRO A 81 3.26 2.51 1.35
N LEU A 82 3.46 3.71 0.83
CA LEU A 82 3.92 3.85 -0.55
C LEU A 82 5.28 3.17 -0.70
N TYR A 83 5.34 2.20 -1.61
CA TYR A 83 6.53 1.38 -1.83
C TYR A 83 7.68 2.21 -2.42
N LYS A 84 8.89 1.95 -1.93
CA LYS A 84 10.09 2.56 -2.49
C LYS A 84 10.25 2.17 -3.95
N PRO A 85 10.48 3.12 -4.88
CA PRO A 85 10.72 2.80 -6.28
C PRO A 85 11.94 1.88 -6.47
N LEU A 86 11.82 0.88 -7.33
CA LEU A 86 12.90 -0.07 -7.64
C LEU A 86 13.99 0.51 -8.56
N SER A 87 13.71 1.64 -9.22
CA SER A 87 14.65 2.35 -10.09
C SER A 87 14.34 3.84 -10.14
N GLU A 88 15.33 4.67 -10.47
CA GLU A 88 15.15 6.12 -10.64
C GLU A 88 14.12 6.45 -11.74
N THR A 89 14.04 5.63 -12.78
CA THR A 89 13.05 5.80 -13.85
C THR A 89 11.62 5.47 -13.43
N SER A 90 11.43 4.63 -12.41
CA SER A 90 10.12 4.34 -11.83
C SER A 90 9.63 5.44 -10.88
N SER A 91 10.53 6.30 -10.39
CA SER A 91 10.19 7.47 -9.56
C SER A 91 9.52 8.60 -10.36
N PHE A 92 9.60 8.60 -11.69
CA PHE A 92 8.92 9.58 -12.56
C PHE A 92 7.39 9.41 -12.64
N THR A 93 6.84 8.32 -12.13
CA THR A 93 5.40 8.18 -11.99
C THR A 93 4.92 8.92 -10.74
N SER A 94 4.61 10.16 -10.91
CA SER A 94 3.87 11.20 -10.17
C SER A 94 3.25 10.93 -8.76
N TYR A 95 3.50 9.81 -8.13
CA TYR A 95 3.13 9.60 -6.72
C TYR A 95 4.16 10.18 -5.74
N SER A 96 5.32 10.64 -6.23
CA SER A 96 6.44 11.11 -5.40
C SER A 96 6.52 12.64 -5.24
N LYS A 97 5.53 13.42 -5.69
CA LYS A 97 5.60 14.89 -5.54
C LYS A 97 5.25 15.40 -4.15
N ASP A 98 4.50 14.57 -3.36
CA ASP A 98 4.26 14.83 -1.93
C ASP A 98 4.66 13.58 -1.13
N GLY A 99 5.71 12.94 -1.57
CA GLY A 99 5.98 11.53 -1.55
C GLY A 99 6.51 11.03 -0.23
N PHE A 100 6.20 9.81 -0.01
CA PHE A 100 6.79 8.94 0.99
C PHE A 100 8.23 8.60 0.57
N ASP A 101 9.15 9.53 0.78
CA ASP A 101 10.56 9.43 0.42
C ASP A 101 11.39 8.60 1.43
N ASP A 102 12.69 8.57 1.29
CA ASP A 102 13.57 7.83 2.20
C ASP A 102 13.50 8.36 3.64
N SER A 103 13.24 9.65 3.85
CA SER A 103 13.05 10.22 5.18
C SER A 103 11.75 9.75 5.82
N GLU A 104 10.68 9.63 5.03
CA GLU A 104 9.41 9.06 5.48
C GLU A 104 9.51 7.55 5.75
N GLN A 105 10.29 6.80 4.96
CA GLN A 105 10.59 5.39 5.25
C GLN A 105 11.33 5.25 6.59
N VAL A 106 12.28 6.13 6.89
CA VAL A 106 12.99 6.16 8.18
C VAL A 106 12.01 6.54 9.31
N ARG A 107 11.14 7.53 9.10
CA ARG A 107 10.11 7.92 10.07
C ARG A 107 9.14 6.77 10.38
N LEU A 108 8.76 6.01 9.35
CA LEU A 108 7.94 4.80 9.53
C LEU A 108 8.68 3.73 10.34
N ARG A 109 9.99 3.51 10.07
CA ARG A 109 10.82 2.61 10.86
C ARG A 109 10.86 3.03 12.33
N ASP A 110 11.01 4.33 12.63
CA ASP A 110 11.01 4.85 13.99
C ASP A 110 9.65 4.64 14.67
N PHE A 111 8.56 4.82 13.92
CA PHE A 111 7.22 4.47 14.39
C PHE A 111 7.10 2.98 14.72
N CYS A 112 7.58 2.07 13.85
CA CYS A 112 7.61 0.64 14.11
C CYS A 112 8.39 0.31 15.39
N SER A 113 9.49 1.00 15.64
CA SER A 113 10.29 0.81 16.86
C SER A 113 9.52 1.24 18.11
N ARG A 114 8.81 2.36 18.09
CA ARG A 114 8.02 2.85 19.21
C ARG A 114 6.83 1.94 19.54
N ILE A 115 6.08 1.51 18.53
CA ILE A 115 4.95 0.60 18.76
C ILE A 115 5.44 -0.77 19.26
N ALA A 116 6.59 -1.26 18.79
CA ALA A 116 7.20 -2.50 19.28
C ALA A 116 7.65 -2.37 20.76
N GLN A 117 8.16 -1.22 21.18
CA GLN A 117 8.47 -0.95 22.59
C GLN A 117 7.23 -0.97 23.49
N ASN A 118 6.06 -0.64 22.94
CA ASN A 118 4.75 -0.77 23.60
C ASN A 118 4.17 -2.20 23.50
N ASN A 119 4.98 -3.18 23.10
CA ASN A 119 4.63 -4.58 22.90
C ASN A 119 3.56 -4.84 21.82
N ALA A 120 3.30 -3.89 20.94
CA ALA A 120 2.45 -4.13 19.78
C ALA A 120 3.18 -5.01 18.76
N THR A 121 2.43 -5.84 18.06
CA THR A 121 2.92 -6.58 16.88
C THR A 121 2.78 -5.72 15.63
N PHE A 122 3.78 -5.75 14.74
CA PHE A 122 3.62 -5.14 13.43
C PHE A 122 4.11 -6.04 12.30
N ILE A 123 3.52 -5.83 11.13
CA ILE A 123 3.96 -6.34 9.82
C ILE A 123 3.91 -5.16 8.86
N ALA A 124 5.03 -4.85 8.21
CA ALA A 124 5.12 -3.82 7.18
C ALA A 124 5.52 -4.46 5.86
N SER A 125 4.83 -4.11 4.77
CA SER A 125 5.16 -4.53 3.41
C SER A 125 5.91 -3.43 2.67
N ASN A 126 6.80 -3.81 1.74
CA ASN A 126 7.46 -2.87 0.84
C ASN A 126 8.05 -3.58 -0.39
N SER A 127 8.54 -2.80 -1.36
CA SER A 127 9.31 -3.34 -2.48
C SER A 127 10.61 -3.97 -1.98
N ASP A 128 11.15 -4.92 -2.76
CA ASP A 128 12.48 -5.48 -2.55
C ASP A 128 13.47 -4.88 -3.56
N PRO A 129 14.24 -3.85 -3.19
CA PRO A 129 15.18 -3.21 -4.11
C PRO A 129 16.35 -4.09 -4.53
N VAL A 130 16.64 -5.13 -3.75
CA VAL A 130 17.74 -6.07 -4.03
C VAL A 130 17.25 -7.23 -4.89
N GLY A 131 16.03 -7.71 -4.66
CA GLY A 131 15.52 -8.93 -5.29
C GLY A 131 16.42 -10.12 -4.95
N ASP A 132 16.78 -10.90 -5.98
CA ASP A 132 17.67 -12.06 -5.83
C ASP A 132 19.17 -11.70 -5.84
N ARG A 133 19.53 -10.42 -5.82
CA ARG A 133 20.94 -9.99 -5.79
C ARG A 133 21.49 -10.09 -4.37
N THR A 134 22.80 -10.32 -4.28
CA THR A 134 23.55 -10.28 -3.01
C THR A 134 23.89 -8.83 -2.64
N GLY A 135 23.57 -8.42 -1.42
CA GLY A 135 23.89 -7.10 -0.88
C GLY A 135 22.87 -6.63 0.15
N GLU A 136 23.27 -5.73 1.01
CA GLU A 136 22.36 -5.07 1.94
C GLU A 136 21.61 -3.97 1.22
N SER A 137 20.28 -3.99 1.29
CA SER A 137 19.45 -2.93 0.79
C SER A 137 19.26 -1.82 1.83
N PHE A 138 18.67 -0.72 1.37
CA PHE A 138 18.21 0.35 2.24
C PHE A 138 17.36 -0.19 3.42
N PHE A 139 16.48 -1.16 3.17
CA PHE A 139 15.60 -1.70 4.20
C PHE A 139 16.34 -2.58 5.21
N GLU A 140 17.30 -3.41 4.80
CA GLU A 140 18.13 -4.18 5.73
C GLU A 140 18.92 -3.26 6.65
N GLN A 141 19.40 -2.11 6.13
CA GLN A 141 20.12 -1.13 6.94
C GLN A 141 19.24 -0.44 7.97
N ILE A 142 18.06 0.06 7.59
CA ILE A 142 17.22 0.82 8.51
C ILE A 142 16.40 -0.07 9.46
N TYR A 143 16.06 -1.30 9.07
CA TYR A 143 15.30 -2.25 9.89
C TYR A 143 16.15 -3.38 10.49
N TYR A 144 17.46 -3.16 10.69
CA TYR A 144 18.43 -4.18 11.15
C TYR A 144 18.02 -4.91 12.45
N GLN A 145 17.18 -4.30 13.28
CA GLN A 145 16.68 -4.89 14.55
C GLN A 145 15.41 -5.73 14.36
N PHE A 146 14.85 -5.78 13.17
CA PHE A 146 13.63 -6.50 12.85
C PHE A 146 13.89 -7.60 11.83
N LYS A 147 12.93 -8.51 11.70
CA LYS A 147 13.03 -9.56 10.70
C LYS A 147 12.51 -9.07 9.37
N ILE A 148 13.26 -9.36 8.31
CA ILE A 148 12.86 -9.12 6.93
C ILE A 148 12.73 -10.48 6.25
N LYS A 149 11.56 -10.75 5.67
CA LYS A 149 11.29 -11.93 4.86
C LYS A 149 10.92 -11.52 3.45
N ARG A 150 11.54 -12.13 2.45
CA ARG A 150 11.16 -11.97 1.05
C ARG A 150 9.97 -12.84 0.72
N VAL A 151 9.01 -12.26 0.03
CA VAL A 151 7.81 -12.92 -0.47
C VAL A 151 7.69 -12.66 -1.96
N TYR A 152 7.14 -13.63 -2.69
CA TYR A 152 6.95 -13.48 -4.13
C TYR A 152 5.48 -13.22 -4.43
N ALA A 153 5.20 -12.06 -5.01
CA ALA A 153 3.87 -11.67 -5.46
C ALA A 153 3.79 -11.75 -6.98
N THR A 154 2.65 -12.19 -7.51
CA THR A 154 2.41 -12.18 -8.94
C THR A 154 1.96 -10.80 -9.39
N ARG A 155 2.78 -10.10 -10.16
CA ARG A 155 2.39 -8.83 -10.77
C ARG A 155 1.62 -9.07 -12.05
N LEU A 156 0.30 -8.95 -11.99
CA LEU A 156 -0.59 -9.11 -13.13
C LEU A 156 -0.67 -7.87 -14.04
N ILE A 157 -0.36 -6.70 -13.49
CA ILE A 157 -0.49 -5.40 -14.16
C ILE A 157 0.89 -4.84 -14.45
N ASN A 158 1.28 -4.85 -15.73
CA ASN A 158 2.43 -4.10 -16.25
C ASN A 158 2.12 -3.67 -17.68
N ALA A 159 2.51 -2.45 -18.05
CA ALA A 159 2.37 -1.94 -19.41
C ALA A 159 3.15 -2.80 -20.43
N ASN A 160 4.29 -3.37 -20.02
CA ASN A 160 5.04 -4.35 -20.80
C ASN A 160 4.65 -5.78 -20.36
N PRO A 161 4.03 -6.59 -21.25
CA PRO A 161 3.66 -7.96 -20.93
C PRO A 161 4.82 -8.86 -20.48
N ASN A 162 6.03 -8.60 -20.95
CA ASN A 162 7.24 -9.35 -20.59
C ASN A 162 7.71 -9.10 -19.16
N ASN A 163 7.20 -8.04 -18.51
CA ASN A 163 7.49 -7.70 -17.12
C ASN A 163 6.36 -8.12 -16.18
N ARG A 164 5.47 -9.01 -16.62
CA ARG A 164 4.47 -9.69 -15.80
C ARG A 164 5.07 -10.97 -15.27
N GLY A 165 5.10 -11.14 -13.97
CA GLY A 165 5.69 -12.33 -13.35
C GLY A 165 5.78 -12.20 -11.84
N LEU A 166 6.55 -13.08 -11.24
CA LEU A 166 6.86 -13.02 -9.82
C LEU A 166 7.76 -11.82 -9.56
N VAL A 167 7.34 -10.98 -8.62
CA VAL A 167 8.12 -9.85 -8.11
C VAL A 167 8.42 -10.12 -6.65
N SER A 168 9.68 -9.96 -6.27
CA SER A 168 10.08 -10.02 -4.87
C SER A 168 9.60 -8.77 -4.14
N GLU A 169 8.97 -8.98 -3.00
CA GLU A 169 8.58 -7.97 -2.04
C GLU A 169 9.12 -8.36 -0.67
N ILE A 170 9.19 -7.40 0.25
CA ILE A 170 9.64 -7.65 1.61
C ILE A 170 8.49 -7.51 2.59
N MET A 171 8.52 -8.35 3.61
CA MET A 171 7.72 -8.24 4.82
C MET A 171 8.65 -8.04 6.01
N ILE A 172 8.45 -6.96 6.76
CA ILE A 172 9.24 -6.56 7.91
C ILE A 172 8.38 -6.74 9.16
N SER A 173 8.92 -7.35 10.22
CA SER A 173 8.12 -7.61 11.42
C SER A 173 8.98 -7.75 12.67
N ASN A 174 8.36 -7.49 13.84
CA ASN A 174 8.94 -7.79 15.16
C ASN A 174 8.57 -9.17 15.69
N VAL A 175 7.79 -10.00 14.95
CA VAL A 175 7.49 -11.37 15.38
C VAL A 175 8.51 -12.39 14.85
N GLY A 176 8.71 -13.44 15.63
CA GLY A 176 9.79 -14.40 15.43
C GLY A 176 9.65 -15.34 14.22
N ASN A 177 8.41 -15.70 13.85
CA ASN A 177 8.10 -16.59 12.73
C ASN A 177 7.01 -15.93 11.86
N LEU A 178 7.42 -15.38 10.73
CA LEU A 178 6.55 -14.99 9.62
C LEU A 178 6.40 -16.17 8.64
#